data_2a18879f440c2c693474fb0486076d21
#
_entry.id   2a18879f440c2c693474fb0486076d21
#
_cell.length_a   1.000
_cell.length_b   1.000
_cell.length_c   1.000
_cell.angle_alpha   90.00
_cell.angle_beta   90.00
_cell.angle_gamma   90.00
#
_symmetry.space_group_name_H-M   'P 1'
#
loop_
_entity.id
_entity.type
_entity.pdbx_description
1 polymer ?
#
loop_
_entity_poly.entity_id
_entity_poly.type
_entity_poly.pdbx_seq_one_letter_code
_entity_poly.pdbx_strand_id
1 'polypeptide(L)'
;MKNRKKLEKIEISEVDKKNDTEERKLNKREFVTEELLKVPKDKSTSYLSQGQKAYKVYKYADNCEEHNQISFILPLIKSTPKFILYIILNIFTVGIINLFIAWFPKLNLYLYYKTTLLEDATHFGVFSKDEELIIVKKKIINFPEIKNAEKSVIKKFNLNIDYPQNYAIMFEYKLFDYIFVTEKEKFTSIDYRIKDKQVNIIEEYSSGLNPNEIELMKLLFGICDIDIRVSSIGKILLDELTDPFYLFQLYSIILWYCTEYYYYASAIVILTILSLIFSVYGTYKNLKQLQEISRYSCPVNVYRKDINDEYLKPSQISSTELVPGDLIEIPEDGLALPCDCILIEGSVIINESMLTGESTPVIKVRMPGTENIFNTKEADSDKYILFGGTKVVQKRKIGKRPALGIVFQTGFKSFKGNLINAILYPKPDNDSFTRDSVKYIIFMGIVCVVGFLVSLKFLIVDAGLEDKEIVEKFLDLFTTTVPPSLPACISVGITYSLSRLKNKGIYCIQRDNVNKAGNVNILIFDKTGTLTEDHLDIYGYVSV
;
A
#
# COMPACT_ATOMS: atom_id res chain seq x y z
N MET A 1 48.72 -8.14 7.46
CA MET A 1 48.00 -8.88 6.39
C MET A 1 47.35 -10.18 6.83
N LYS A 2 47.93 -11.01 7.72
CA LYS A 2 47.30 -12.26 8.17
C LYS A 2 46.04 -12.10 9.04
N ASN A 3 45.93 -11.03 9.81
CA ASN A 3 44.75 -10.80 10.67
C ASN A 3 43.50 -10.25 9.90
N ARG A 4 43.70 -9.56 8.80
CA ARG A 4 42.61 -9.06 7.95
C ARG A 4 41.88 -10.20 7.21
N LYS A 5 42.62 -11.20 6.71
CA LYS A 5 42.03 -12.40 6.08
C LYS A 5 41.32 -13.32 7.06
N LYS A 6 41.58 -13.22 8.35
CA LYS A 6 40.89 -14.01 9.38
C LYS A 6 39.57 -13.37 9.79
N LEU A 7 39.50 -12.04 9.80
CA LEU A 7 38.26 -11.28 10.04
C LEU A 7 37.29 -11.41 8.86
N GLU A 8 37.78 -11.27 7.62
CA GLU A 8 36.93 -11.49 6.42
C GLU A 8 36.36 -12.91 6.35
N LYS A 9 37.13 -13.95 6.77
CA LYS A 9 36.60 -15.33 6.83
C LYS A 9 35.55 -15.54 7.93
N ILE A 10 35.64 -14.80 9.04
CA ILE A 10 34.65 -14.88 10.13
C ILE A 10 33.36 -14.16 9.73
N GLU A 11 33.48 -12.96 9.10
CA GLU A 11 32.30 -12.23 8.60
C GLU A 11 31.54 -13.01 7.51
N ILE A 12 32.25 -13.62 6.56
CA ILE A 12 31.63 -14.45 5.50
C ILE A 12 30.95 -15.68 6.13
N SER A 13 31.54 -16.32 7.15
CA SER A 13 30.93 -17.49 7.80
C SER A 13 29.73 -17.14 8.69
N GLU A 14 29.64 -15.91 9.19
CA GLU A 14 28.46 -15.46 9.96
C GLU A 14 27.33 -15.01 9.04
N VAL A 15 27.63 -14.42 7.87
CA VAL A 15 26.64 -14.06 6.84
C VAL A 15 26.03 -15.34 6.23
N ASP A 16 26.86 -16.35 5.91
CA ASP A 16 26.38 -17.63 5.39
C ASP A 16 25.52 -18.39 6.42
N LYS A 17 25.88 -18.35 7.71
CA LYS A 17 25.04 -18.93 8.77
C LYS A 17 23.72 -18.20 9.00
N LYS A 18 23.70 -16.90 8.78
CA LYS A 18 22.45 -16.10 8.86
C LYS A 18 21.54 -16.37 7.68
N ASN A 19 22.09 -16.46 6.48
CA ASN A 19 21.34 -16.84 5.27
C ASN A 19 20.79 -18.26 5.36
N ASP A 20 21.58 -19.23 5.84
CA ASP A 20 21.12 -20.61 6.07
C ASP A 20 20.01 -20.69 7.13
N THR A 21 20.03 -19.79 8.12
CA THR A 21 18.99 -19.75 9.18
C THR A 21 17.72 -19.06 8.67
N GLU A 22 17.83 -18.09 7.81
CA GLU A 22 16.69 -17.46 7.15
C GLU A 22 16.08 -18.38 6.09
N GLU A 23 16.89 -19.07 5.26
CA GLU A 23 16.40 -20.10 4.35
C GLU A 23 15.71 -21.25 5.07
N ARG A 24 16.25 -21.71 6.21
CA ARG A 24 15.57 -22.73 7.04
C ARG A 24 14.28 -22.23 7.69
N LYS A 25 14.20 -20.94 8.03
CA LYS A 25 12.95 -20.33 8.52
C LYS A 25 11.95 -20.11 7.40
N LEU A 26 12.39 -19.72 6.20
CA LEU A 26 11.54 -19.65 5.01
C LEU A 26 11.01 -21.03 4.62
N ASN A 27 11.90 -22.05 4.54
CA ASN A 27 11.49 -23.42 4.25
C ASN A 27 10.55 -24.02 5.32
N LYS A 28 10.72 -23.65 6.59
CA LYS A 28 9.81 -24.09 7.65
C LYS A 28 8.46 -23.36 7.60
N ARG A 29 8.43 -22.09 7.17
CA ARG A 29 7.21 -21.32 6.95
C ARG A 29 6.46 -21.81 5.70
N GLU A 30 7.18 -22.10 4.61
CA GLU A 30 6.60 -22.74 3.42
C GLU A 30 6.00 -24.12 3.74
N PHE A 31 6.66 -24.91 4.59
CA PHE A 31 6.18 -26.24 4.99
C PHE A 31 4.87 -26.15 5.81
N VAL A 32 4.75 -25.14 6.69
CA VAL A 32 3.51 -24.93 7.48
C VAL A 32 2.37 -24.43 6.60
N THR A 33 2.67 -23.59 5.59
CA THR A 33 1.67 -23.10 4.62
C THR A 33 1.26 -24.22 3.63
N GLU A 34 2.22 -25.08 3.26
CA GLU A 34 1.97 -26.26 2.42
C GLU A 34 1.13 -27.34 3.13
N GLU A 35 1.36 -27.54 4.43
CA GLU A 35 0.62 -28.55 5.21
C GLU A 35 -0.82 -28.09 5.49
N LEU A 36 -1.03 -26.79 5.68
CA LEU A 36 -2.37 -26.21 5.88
C LEU A 36 -3.17 -26.07 4.56
N LEU A 37 -2.51 -25.89 3.42
CA LEU A 37 -3.16 -25.64 2.13
C LEU A 37 -2.82 -26.67 1.04
N LYS A 38 -1.89 -27.63 1.30
CA LYS A 38 -1.42 -28.66 0.34
C LYS A 38 -1.07 -28.10 -1.05
N VAL A 39 -0.26 -27.05 -1.09
CA VAL A 39 0.20 -26.42 -2.35
C VAL A 39 1.40 -27.17 -2.92
N PRO A 40 1.35 -27.71 -4.15
CA PRO A 40 2.49 -28.39 -4.77
C PRO A 40 3.59 -27.42 -5.20
N LYS A 41 4.86 -27.81 -5.01
CA LYS A 41 6.05 -26.96 -5.27
C LYS A 41 6.40 -26.68 -6.72
N ASP A 42 5.85 -27.39 -7.71
CA ASP A 42 6.30 -27.23 -9.10
C ASP A 42 5.15 -27.30 -10.10
N LYS A 43 4.88 -26.16 -10.74
CA LYS A 43 4.40 -25.89 -12.08
C LYS A 43 3.73 -24.51 -12.14
N SER A 44 3.75 -23.86 -13.29
CA SER A 44 3.20 -22.52 -13.56
C SER A 44 1.70 -22.34 -13.23
N THR A 45 0.98 -23.43 -13.01
CA THR A 45 -0.37 -23.50 -12.44
C THR A 45 -0.40 -24.57 -11.37
N SER A 46 -0.67 -24.21 -10.13
CA SER A 46 -0.86 -25.16 -9.03
C SER A 46 -2.35 -25.31 -8.72
N TYR A 47 -2.78 -26.53 -8.46
CA TYR A 47 -4.14 -26.85 -8.05
C TYR A 47 -4.16 -27.18 -6.57
N LEU A 48 -5.06 -26.55 -5.82
CA LEU A 48 -5.35 -26.88 -4.43
C LEU A 48 -6.46 -27.94 -4.39
N SER A 49 -6.19 -29.09 -3.75
CA SER A 49 -7.19 -30.11 -3.54
C SER A 49 -7.86 -29.93 -2.16
N GLN A 50 -9.08 -29.44 -2.13
CA GLN A 50 -9.97 -29.60 -0.98
C GLN A 50 -11.03 -30.65 -1.36
N GLY A 51 -10.80 -31.92 -0.96
CA GLY A 51 -11.74 -33.02 -1.19
C GLY A 51 -12.25 -33.12 -2.63
N GLN A 52 -11.62 -33.92 -3.47
CA GLN A 52 -12.01 -34.34 -4.83
C GLN A 52 -12.20 -33.24 -5.93
N LYS A 53 -12.05 -31.95 -5.66
CA LYS A 53 -12.03 -30.91 -6.70
C LYS A 53 -10.74 -30.11 -6.63
N ALA A 54 -9.96 -30.12 -7.71
CA ALA A 54 -8.78 -29.28 -7.86
C ALA A 54 -9.20 -27.86 -8.21
N TYR A 55 -8.73 -26.86 -7.46
CA TYR A 55 -8.97 -25.44 -7.75
C TYR A 55 -7.70 -24.80 -8.29
N LYS A 56 -7.86 -24.00 -9.35
CA LYS A 56 -6.74 -23.33 -10.01
C LYS A 56 -6.30 -22.12 -9.18
N VAL A 57 -5.01 -22.08 -8.85
CA VAL A 57 -4.36 -20.96 -8.17
C VAL A 57 -3.62 -20.14 -9.21
N TYR A 58 -3.84 -18.86 -9.25
CA TYR A 58 -3.21 -17.97 -10.21
C TYR A 58 -2.00 -17.30 -9.59
N LYS A 59 -0.86 -17.37 -10.27
CA LYS A 59 0.38 -16.67 -9.88
C LYS A 59 0.40 -15.27 -10.46
N TYR A 60 1.14 -14.40 -9.82
CA TYR A 60 1.47 -13.08 -10.34
C TYR A 60 2.68 -13.19 -11.29
N ALA A 61 2.63 -12.52 -12.44
CA ALA A 61 3.59 -12.74 -13.52
C ALA A 61 4.73 -11.74 -13.61
N ASP A 62 4.62 -10.58 -12.96
CA ASP A 62 5.59 -9.50 -13.14
C ASP A 62 6.56 -9.36 -11.97
N ASN A 63 7.86 -9.27 -12.31
CA ASN A 63 8.93 -8.85 -11.42
C ASN A 63 8.93 -7.32 -11.20
N CYS A 64 7.80 -6.65 -11.42
CA CYS A 64 7.71 -5.22 -11.27
C CYS A 64 7.32 -4.87 -9.85
N GLU A 65 8.20 -4.11 -9.26
CA GLU A 65 8.05 -3.33 -8.04
C GLU A 65 8.13 -4.09 -6.71
N GLU A 66 9.14 -3.74 -5.99
CA GLU A 66 9.52 -4.24 -4.67
C GLU A 66 8.44 -4.06 -3.59
N HIS A 67 7.36 -3.28 -3.85
CA HIS A 67 6.38 -2.91 -2.83
C HIS A 67 5.13 -3.79 -2.79
N ASN A 68 4.72 -4.44 -3.90
CA ASN A 68 3.51 -5.25 -3.97
C ASN A 68 3.81 -6.72 -4.27
N GLN A 69 4.37 -7.41 -3.30
CA GLN A 69 4.74 -8.81 -3.47
C GLN A 69 3.53 -9.72 -3.29
N ILE A 70 2.72 -9.90 -4.34
CA ILE A 70 1.63 -10.87 -4.36
C ILE A 70 2.23 -12.26 -4.57
N SER A 71 1.95 -13.20 -3.66
CA SER A 71 2.36 -14.59 -3.79
C SER A 71 1.42 -15.37 -4.71
N PHE A 72 0.13 -15.35 -4.40
CA PHE A 72 -0.88 -16.02 -5.20
C PHE A 72 -2.28 -15.42 -4.98
N ILE A 73 -3.19 -15.73 -5.91
CA ILE A 73 -4.55 -15.20 -5.95
C ILE A 73 -5.51 -16.37 -6.04
N LEU A 74 -6.52 -16.38 -5.15
CA LEU A 74 -7.58 -17.38 -5.12
C LEU A 74 -8.90 -16.77 -5.59
N PRO A 75 -9.57 -17.33 -6.61
CA PRO A 75 -10.92 -16.92 -6.97
C PRO A 75 -11.93 -17.42 -5.95
N LEU A 76 -12.78 -16.53 -5.47
CA LEU A 76 -13.70 -16.76 -4.37
C LEU A 76 -15.14 -16.38 -4.74
N ILE A 77 -16.10 -17.17 -4.25
CA ILE A 77 -17.52 -16.86 -4.30
C ILE A 77 -18.13 -16.96 -2.89
N LYS A 78 -19.07 -16.10 -2.56
CA LYS A 78 -19.82 -16.22 -1.31
C LYS A 78 -20.65 -17.50 -1.33
N SER A 79 -20.51 -18.31 -0.29
CA SER A 79 -21.25 -19.59 -0.16
C SER A 79 -22.47 -19.40 0.74
N THR A 80 -23.66 -19.56 0.19
CA THR A 80 -24.93 -19.40 0.94
C THR A 80 -24.99 -20.27 2.20
N PRO A 81 -24.65 -21.58 2.17
CA PRO A 81 -24.72 -22.41 3.38
C PRO A 81 -23.71 -21.99 4.44
N LYS A 82 -22.50 -21.57 4.03
CA LYS A 82 -21.49 -21.05 4.98
C LYS A 82 -21.94 -19.70 5.56
N PHE A 83 -22.57 -18.86 4.77
CA PHE A 83 -23.12 -17.58 5.22
C PHE A 83 -24.24 -17.77 6.26
N ILE A 84 -25.11 -18.74 6.07
CA ILE A 84 -26.15 -19.09 7.05
C ILE A 84 -25.49 -19.57 8.35
N LEU A 85 -24.50 -20.46 8.27
CA LEU A 85 -23.73 -20.93 9.44
C LEU A 85 -23.07 -19.74 10.17
N TYR A 86 -22.48 -18.81 9.43
CA TYR A 86 -21.89 -17.59 9.99
C TYR A 86 -22.95 -16.74 10.73
N ILE A 87 -24.14 -16.55 10.16
CA ILE A 87 -25.22 -15.81 10.83
C ILE A 87 -25.62 -16.51 12.15
N ILE A 88 -25.78 -17.82 12.11
CA ILE A 88 -26.11 -18.61 13.30
C ILE A 88 -25.02 -18.44 14.37
N LEU A 89 -23.75 -18.61 14.00
CA LEU A 89 -22.63 -18.42 14.91
C LEU A 89 -22.59 -16.97 15.44
N ASN A 90 -22.89 -15.98 14.61
CA ASN A 90 -22.93 -14.57 15.01
C ASN A 90 -23.99 -14.29 16.08
N ILE A 91 -25.17 -14.89 15.93
CA ILE A 91 -26.24 -14.78 16.92
C ILE A 91 -25.83 -15.47 18.23
N PHE A 92 -25.33 -16.72 18.15
CA PHE A 92 -24.89 -17.46 19.34
C PHE A 92 -23.74 -16.81 20.09
N THR A 93 -22.80 -16.18 19.37
CA THR A 93 -21.63 -15.51 19.98
C THR A 93 -21.88 -14.02 20.25
N VAL A 94 -23.10 -13.52 20.06
CA VAL A 94 -23.45 -12.09 20.23
C VAL A 94 -22.46 -11.19 19.48
N GLY A 95 -22.06 -11.61 18.27
CA GLY A 95 -21.14 -10.83 17.42
C GLY A 95 -19.64 -11.05 17.67
N ILE A 96 -19.23 -11.79 18.69
CA ILE A 96 -17.80 -12.03 19.01
C ILE A 96 -17.06 -12.68 17.84
N ILE A 97 -17.72 -13.51 17.04
CA ILE A 97 -17.11 -14.13 15.85
C ILE A 97 -16.58 -13.10 14.85
N ASN A 98 -17.18 -11.89 14.76
CA ASN A 98 -16.71 -10.84 13.89
C ASN A 98 -15.33 -10.30 14.32
N LEU A 99 -15.07 -10.28 15.62
CA LEU A 99 -13.78 -9.87 16.16
C LEU A 99 -12.70 -10.89 15.78
N PHE A 100 -13.01 -12.18 15.92
CA PHE A 100 -12.07 -13.23 15.48
C PHE A 100 -11.81 -13.16 13.97
N ILE A 101 -12.80 -12.84 13.16
CA ILE A 101 -12.64 -12.66 11.71
C ILE A 101 -11.77 -11.42 11.41
N ALA A 102 -11.92 -10.32 12.16
CA ALA A 102 -11.11 -9.13 12.01
C ALA A 102 -9.63 -9.40 12.35
N TRP A 103 -9.38 -10.16 13.42
CA TRP A 103 -8.02 -10.51 13.84
C TRP A 103 -7.37 -11.60 12.99
N PHE A 104 -8.17 -12.52 12.47
CA PHE A 104 -7.71 -13.64 11.65
C PHE A 104 -8.44 -13.67 10.31
N PRO A 105 -8.02 -12.83 9.34
CA PRO A 105 -8.68 -12.73 8.02
C PRO A 105 -8.81 -14.08 7.28
N LYS A 106 -7.91 -15.04 7.58
CA LYS A 106 -7.98 -16.41 7.04
C LYS A 106 -9.27 -17.14 7.43
N LEU A 107 -9.86 -16.85 8.61
CA LEU A 107 -11.15 -17.42 9.03
C LEU A 107 -12.29 -17.02 8.09
N ASN A 108 -12.21 -15.83 7.49
CA ASN A 108 -13.19 -15.35 6.55
C ASN A 108 -13.33 -16.28 5.33
N LEU A 109 -12.24 -16.88 4.86
CA LEU A 109 -12.26 -17.89 3.79
C LEU A 109 -13.07 -19.13 4.18
N TYR A 110 -12.95 -19.58 5.43
CA TYR A 110 -13.64 -20.78 5.91
C TYR A 110 -15.11 -20.52 6.18
N LEU A 111 -15.45 -19.36 6.74
CA LEU A 111 -16.81 -19.03 7.22
C LEU A 111 -17.69 -18.38 6.14
N TYR A 112 -17.11 -17.73 5.14
CA TYR A 112 -17.86 -16.89 4.19
C TYR A 112 -17.72 -17.34 2.75
N TYR A 113 -16.53 -17.75 2.36
CA TYR A 113 -16.17 -17.94 0.97
C TYR A 113 -15.94 -19.42 0.63
N LYS A 114 -16.12 -19.71 -0.66
CA LYS A 114 -15.75 -20.98 -1.29
C LYS A 114 -14.88 -20.65 -2.51
N THR A 115 -13.87 -21.45 -2.73
CA THR A 115 -13.07 -21.38 -3.97
C THR A 115 -13.91 -21.80 -5.17
N THR A 116 -13.74 -21.10 -6.30
CA THR A 116 -14.52 -21.32 -7.52
C THR A 116 -13.66 -21.14 -8.77
N LEU A 117 -14.26 -21.27 -9.94
CA LEU A 117 -13.60 -20.93 -11.20
C LEU A 117 -13.49 -19.39 -11.32
N LEU A 118 -12.57 -18.92 -12.15
CA LEU A 118 -12.30 -17.51 -12.36
C LEU A 118 -13.55 -16.72 -12.85
N GLU A 119 -14.30 -17.36 -13.73
CA GLU A 119 -15.50 -16.77 -14.34
C GLU A 119 -16.60 -16.53 -13.30
N ASP A 120 -16.85 -17.51 -12.44
CA ASP A 120 -17.88 -17.49 -11.41
C ASP A 120 -17.48 -16.69 -10.16
N ALA A 121 -16.21 -16.32 -10.06
CA ALA A 121 -15.69 -15.60 -8.90
C ALA A 121 -16.36 -14.23 -8.76
N THR A 122 -16.73 -13.87 -7.54
CA THR A 122 -17.18 -12.52 -7.17
C THR A 122 -16.12 -11.72 -6.43
N HIS A 123 -15.16 -12.42 -5.83
CA HIS A 123 -14.07 -11.85 -5.04
C HIS A 123 -12.77 -12.60 -5.33
N PHE A 124 -11.67 -11.96 -4.98
CA PHE A 124 -10.34 -12.59 -5.00
C PHE A 124 -9.70 -12.51 -3.61
N GLY A 125 -9.15 -13.62 -3.15
CA GLY A 125 -8.28 -13.67 -1.98
C GLY A 125 -6.84 -13.45 -2.43
N VAL A 126 -6.28 -12.30 -2.15
CA VAL A 126 -4.91 -11.93 -2.51
C VAL A 126 -4.00 -12.20 -1.33
N PHE A 127 -3.02 -13.07 -1.53
CA PHE A 127 -2.01 -13.40 -0.53
C PHE A 127 -0.71 -12.67 -0.84
N SER A 128 -0.25 -11.88 0.12
CA SER A 128 1.07 -11.25 0.08
C SER A 128 2.17 -12.27 0.43
N LYS A 129 3.43 -11.97 0.08
CA LYS A 129 4.60 -12.73 0.54
C LYS A 129 4.75 -12.69 2.08
N ASP A 130 4.25 -11.66 2.72
CA ASP A 130 4.20 -11.50 4.17
C ASP A 130 3.05 -12.26 4.84
N GLU A 131 2.41 -13.19 4.08
CA GLU A 131 1.26 -13.99 4.52
C GLU A 131 -0.02 -13.23 4.87
N GLU A 132 -0.09 -11.96 4.57
CA GLU A 132 -1.32 -11.19 4.69
C GLU A 132 -2.34 -11.64 3.65
N LEU A 133 -3.58 -11.83 4.07
CA LEU A 133 -4.72 -12.11 3.20
C LEU A 133 -5.62 -10.89 3.13
N ILE A 134 -5.80 -10.37 1.93
CA ILE A 134 -6.78 -9.31 1.65
C ILE A 134 -7.79 -9.84 0.65
N ILE A 135 -9.09 -9.70 0.98
CA ILE A 135 -10.18 -10.10 0.08
C ILE A 135 -10.64 -8.87 -0.67
N VAL A 136 -10.49 -8.91 -1.99
CA VAL A 136 -10.84 -7.82 -2.89
C VAL A 136 -12.01 -8.20 -3.79
N LYS A 137 -12.79 -7.22 -4.23
CA LYS A 137 -13.93 -7.46 -5.11
C LYS A 137 -13.46 -7.59 -6.57
N LYS A 138 -14.03 -8.56 -7.30
CA LYS A 138 -13.86 -8.69 -8.75
C LYS A 138 -14.50 -7.47 -9.43
N LYS A 139 -13.76 -6.85 -10.34
CA LYS A 139 -14.25 -5.84 -11.28
C LYS A 139 -14.30 -6.48 -12.67
N ILE A 140 -15.36 -6.24 -13.42
CA ILE A 140 -15.45 -6.63 -14.83
C ILE A 140 -15.57 -5.34 -15.62
N ILE A 141 -14.64 -5.13 -16.54
CA ILE A 141 -14.71 -4.03 -17.50
C ILE A 141 -15.20 -4.63 -18.81
N ASN A 142 -16.38 -4.19 -19.24
CA ASN A 142 -16.89 -4.51 -20.57
C ASN A 142 -16.29 -3.50 -21.55
N PHE A 143 -15.64 -3.99 -22.57
CA PHE A 143 -15.19 -3.16 -23.66
C PHE A 143 -16.36 -3.00 -24.63
N PRO A 144 -16.67 -1.76 -25.08
CA PRO A 144 -17.61 -1.57 -26.18
C PRO A 144 -17.14 -2.38 -27.37
N GLU A 145 -18.07 -2.85 -28.23
CA GLU A 145 -17.74 -3.69 -29.40
C GLU A 145 -16.62 -3.05 -30.22
N ILE A 146 -15.39 -3.51 -29.96
CA ILE A 146 -14.17 -2.93 -30.51
C ILE A 146 -14.06 -3.39 -31.95
N LYS A 147 -14.27 -2.47 -32.89
CA LYS A 147 -14.04 -2.70 -34.32
C LYS A 147 -12.56 -3.06 -34.56
N ASN A 148 -12.25 -3.75 -35.66
CA ASN A 148 -10.91 -4.25 -35.96
C ASN A 148 -9.77 -3.20 -35.89
N ALA A 149 -10.07 -1.92 -36.07
CA ALA A 149 -9.12 -0.81 -35.91
C ALA A 149 -8.65 -0.63 -34.45
N GLU A 150 -9.50 -0.96 -33.48
CA GLU A 150 -9.22 -0.77 -32.05
C GLU A 150 -8.44 -1.96 -31.47
N LYS A 151 -8.51 -3.15 -32.09
CA LYS A 151 -7.63 -4.30 -31.75
C LYS A 151 -6.16 -3.96 -32.03
N SER A 152 -5.90 -3.12 -33.03
CA SER A 152 -4.54 -2.64 -33.33
C SER A 152 -4.01 -1.76 -32.19
N VAL A 153 -4.87 -0.98 -31.53
CA VAL A 153 -4.50 -0.06 -30.43
C VAL A 153 -4.02 -0.83 -29.21
N ILE A 154 -4.69 -1.91 -28.83
CA ILE A 154 -4.31 -2.73 -27.68
C ILE A 154 -2.98 -3.43 -27.92
N LYS A 155 -2.78 -3.93 -29.14
CA LYS A 155 -1.49 -4.46 -29.56
C LYS A 155 -0.43 -3.37 -29.64
N LYS A 156 -0.81 -2.17 -30.08
CA LYS A 156 0.01 -0.97 -30.18
C LYS A 156 0.54 -0.54 -28.80
N PHE A 157 -0.31 -0.55 -27.78
CA PHE A 157 0.07 -0.17 -26.43
C PHE A 157 0.71 -1.31 -25.62
N ASN A 158 1.04 -2.45 -26.25
CA ASN A 158 1.57 -3.65 -25.58
C ASN A 158 0.79 -4.04 -24.31
N LEU A 159 -0.48 -3.67 -24.27
CA LEU A 159 -1.37 -4.15 -23.24
C LEU A 159 -1.56 -5.63 -23.47
N ASN A 160 -1.02 -6.47 -22.59
CA ASN A 160 -1.20 -7.92 -22.64
C ASN A 160 -2.65 -8.30 -22.28
N ILE A 161 -3.60 -7.74 -23.02
CA ILE A 161 -5.03 -8.00 -22.86
C ILE A 161 -5.42 -8.91 -24.01
N ASP A 162 -5.71 -10.15 -23.68
CA ASP A 162 -6.28 -11.08 -24.65
C ASP A 162 -7.74 -10.78 -24.89
N TYR A 163 -8.06 -10.72 -26.16
CA TYR A 163 -9.40 -10.48 -26.69
C TYR A 163 -10.03 -11.72 -27.37
N PRO A 164 -10.51 -12.72 -26.66
CA PRO A 164 -11.60 -13.49 -27.20
C PRO A 164 -12.95 -13.12 -26.56
N GLN A 165 -12.93 -12.47 -25.42
CA GLN A 165 -14.12 -12.11 -24.67
C GLN A 165 -14.19 -10.58 -24.57
N ASN A 166 -15.32 -9.97 -24.89
CA ASN A 166 -15.54 -8.52 -24.86
C ASN A 166 -15.47 -7.93 -23.43
N TYR A 167 -14.80 -8.58 -22.50
CA TYR A 167 -14.61 -8.11 -21.14
C TYR A 167 -13.25 -8.51 -20.56
N ALA A 168 -12.75 -7.73 -19.63
CA ALA A 168 -11.57 -8.04 -18.85
C ALA A 168 -11.92 -8.23 -17.37
N ILE A 169 -11.29 -9.23 -16.74
CA ILE A 169 -11.41 -9.50 -15.31
C ILE A 169 -10.28 -8.74 -14.60
N MET A 170 -10.67 -7.90 -13.67
CA MET A 170 -9.75 -7.06 -12.92
C MET A 170 -10.05 -7.07 -11.42
N PHE A 171 -9.08 -6.65 -10.63
CA PHE A 171 -9.27 -6.29 -9.23
C PHE A 171 -8.30 -5.17 -8.82
N GLU A 172 -8.67 -4.42 -7.81
CA GLU A 172 -7.83 -3.38 -7.21
C GLU A 172 -7.20 -3.91 -5.91
N TYR A 173 -5.88 -3.80 -5.79
CA TYR A 173 -5.14 -4.15 -4.59
C TYR A 173 -4.11 -3.08 -4.27
N LYS A 174 -4.18 -2.50 -3.07
CA LYS A 174 -3.30 -1.40 -2.62
C LYS A 174 -3.23 -0.26 -3.64
N LEU A 175 -4.38 0.15 -4.19
CA LEU A 175 -4.56 1.22 -5.18
C LEU A 175 -3.99 0.94 -6.59
N PHE A 176 -3.50 -0.27 -6.84
CA PHE A 176 -3.12 -0.72 -8.17
C PHE A 176 -4.16 -1.65 -8.75
N ASP A 177 -4.46 -1.47 -10.03
CA ASP A 177 -5.34 -2.34 -10.78
C ASP A 177 -4.55 -3.47 -11.42
N TYR A 178 -5.08 -4.69 -11.28
CA TYR A 178 -4.52 -5.93 -11.82
C TYR A 178 -5.51 -6.55 -12.79
N ILE A 179 -5.03 -6.94 -13.96
CA ILE A 179 -5.82 -7.55 -15.03
C ILE A 179 -5.41 -9.00 -15.25
N PHE A 180 -6.39 -9.85 -15.56
CA PHE A 180 -6.14 -11.24 -15.94
C PHE A 180 -5.76 -11.32 -17.41
N VAL A 181 -4.61 -11.95 -17.69
CA VAL A 181 -4.11 -12.20 -19.05
C VAL A 181 -4.29 -13.67 -19.37
N THR A 182 -5.17 -13.97 -20.32
CA THR A 182 -5.59 -15.33 -20.66
C THR A 182 -4.43 -16.16 -21.24
N GLU A 183 -3.61 -15.59 -22.14
CA GLU A 183 -2.46 -16.29 -22.75
C GLU A 183 -1.46 -16.80 -21.71
N LYS A 184 -1.25 -16.04 -20.65
CA LYS A 184 -0.29 -16.38 -19.59
C LYS A 184 -0.95 -17.07 -18.40
N GLU A 185 -2.27 -17.13 -18.36
CA GLU A 185 -3.07 -17.61 -17.23
C GLU A 185 -2.67 -16.97 -15.89
N LYS A 186 -2.33 -15.68 -15.91
CA LYS A 186 -1.81 -14.93 -14.75
C LYS A 186 -2.43 -13.54 -14.66
N PHE A 187 -2.42 -12.99 -13.46
CA PHE A 187 -2.71 -11.58 -13.25
C PHE A 187 -1.44 -10.74 -13.42
N THR A 188 -1.57 -9.60 -14.09
CA THR A 188 -0.49 -8.62 -14.26
C THR A 188 -1.00 -7.25 -13.85
N SER A 189 -0.12 -6.39 -13.36
CA SER A 189 -0.48 -4.98 -13.17
C SER A 189 -0.74 -4.34 -14.54
N ILE A 190 -1.74 -3.49 -14.60
CA ILE A 190 -1.95 -2.66 -15.79
C ILE A 190 -0.88 -1.59 -15.77
N ASP A 191 0.12 -1.74 -16.62
CA ASP A 191 1.23 -0.82 -16.73
C ASP A 191 1.40 -0.43 -18.20
N TYR A 192 1.49 0.88 -18.43
CA TYR A 192 1.70 1.40 -19.77
C TYR A 192 3.19 1.36 -20.10
N ARG A 193 3.62 0.27 -20.71
CA ARG A 193 5.03 0.05 -21.07
C ARG A 193 5.24 0.36 -22.54
N ILE A 194 5.87 1.48 -22.78
CA ILE A 194 6.38 1.77 -24.11
C ILE A 194 7.66 0.95 -24.32
N LYS A 195 7.56 -0.12 -25.10
CA LYS A 195 8.70 -0.95 -25.53
C LYS A 195 8.73 -0.99 -27.04
N ASP A 196 9.21 0.06 -27.64
CA ASP A 196 9.42 0.12 -29.08
C ASP A 196 10.68 0.94 -29.37
N LYS A 197 11.09 0.95 -30.65
CA LYS A 197 12.18 1.82 -31.09
C LYS A 197 11.81 3.28 -30.86
N GLN A 198 12.79 4.08 -30.46
CA GLN A 198 12.54 5.50 -30.15
C GLN A 198 11.93 6.26 -31.34
N VAL A 199 12.37 5.94 -32.58
CA VAL A 199 11.79 6.52 -33.82
C VAL A 199 10.29 6.23 -33.90
N ASN A 200 9.89 4.97 -33.74
CA ASN A 200 8.50 4.56 -33.84
C ASN A 200 7.63 5.26 -32.79
N ILE A 201 8.13 5.40 -31.56
CA ILE A 201 7.44 6.10 -30.49
C ILE A 201 7.16 7.55 -30.90
N ILE A 202 8.16 8.26 -31.41
CA ILE A 202 8.01 9.66 -31.82
C ILE A 202 6.99 9.77 -32.96
N GLU A 203 7.13 8.95 -34.02
CA GLU A 203 6.24 9.00 -35.19
C GLU A 203 4.79 8.68 -34.81
N GLU A 204 4.60 7.69 -34.00
CA GLU A 204 3.29 7.17 -33.62
C GLU A 204 2.51 8.15 -32.72
N TYR A 205 3.16 8.64 -31.65
CA TYR A 205 2.48 9.50 -30.68
C TYR A 205 2.45 10.97 -31.05
N SER A 206 3.30 11.44 -31.98
CA SER A 206 3.23 12.80 -32.53
C SER A 206 1.91 13.09 -33.23
N SER A 207 1.19 12.04 -33.63
CA SER A 207 -0.10 12.17 -34.32
C SER A 207 -1.29 12.36 -33.35
N GLY A 208 -1.08 12.32 -32.03
CA GLY A 208 -2.14 12.40 -31.00
C GLY A 208 -3.09 11.20 -30.97
N LEU A 209 -3.86 11.08 -29.88
CA LEU A 209 -4.83 10.00 -29.69
C LEU A 209 -6.19 10.33 -30.34
N ASN A 210 -6.88 9.30 -30.83
CA ASN A 210 -8.26 9.37 -31.30
C ASN A 210 -9.26 9.34 -30.11
N PRO A 211 -10.49 9.85 -30.26
CA PRO A 211 -11.51 9.80 -29.20
C PRO A 211 -11.78 8.40 -28.64
N ASN A 212 -11.83 7.38 -29.50
CA ASN A 212 -12.05 6.00 -29.07
C ASN A 212 -10.84 5.45 -28.26
N GLU A 213 -9.62 5.82 -28.65
CA GLU A 213 -8.40 5.49 -27.91
C GLU A 213 -8.41 6.12 -26.52
N ILE A 214 -8.83 7.38 -26.42
CA ILE A 214 -8.94 8.11 -25.15
C ILE A 214 -9.95 7.44 -24.24
N GLU A 215 -11.12 7.04 -24.75
CA GLU A 215 -12.15 6.36 -23.97
C GLU A 215 -11.62 5.00 -23.44
N LEU A 216 -10.95 4.23 -24.28
CA LEU A 216 -10.32 2.97 -23.88
C LEU A 216 -9.26 3.19 -22.79
N MET A 217 -8.41 4.21 -22.94
CA MET A 217 -7.38 4.54 -21.95
C MET A 217 -8.00 4.99 -20.62
N LYS A 218 -9.08 5.79 -20.66
CA LYS A 218 -9.83 6.17 -19.44
C LYS A 218 -10.43 4.96 -18.73
N LEU A 219 -10.93 3.98 -19.47
CA LEU A 219 -11.47 2.73 -18.89
C LEU A 219 -10.38 1.88 -18.22
N LEU A 220 -9.17 1.83 -18.81
CA LEU A 220 -8.07 0.99 -18.33
C LEU A 220 -7.26 1.65 -17.20
N PHE A 221 -6.97 2.94 -17.33
CA PHE A 221 -6.05 3.66 -16.43
C PHE A 221 -6.78 4.59 -15.45
N GLY A 222 -8.06 4.84 -15.67
CA GLY A 222 -8.84 5.77 -14.85
C GLY A 222 -8.46 7.23 -15.08
N ILE A 223 -8.70 8.05 -14.06
CA ILE A 223 -8.38 9.49 -14.05
C ILE A 223 -6.92 9.71 -13.63
N CYS A 224 -6.29 10.73 -14.22
CA CYS A 224 -4.94 11.16 -13.83
C CYS A 224 -5.00 11.99 -12.54
N ASP A 225 -5.40 11.35 -11.43
CA ASP A 225 -5.41 11.95 -10.10
C ASP A 225 -4.93 10.94 -9.05
N ILE A 226 -4.35 11.46 -7.98
CA ILE A 226 -3.95 10.66 -6.83
C ILE A 226 -5.02 10.87 -5.74
N ASP A 227 -6.19 10.26 -5.95
CA ASP A 227 -7.32 10.39 -5.02
C ASP A 227 -7.23 9.37 -3.89
N ILE A 228 -6.75 9.84 -2.74
CA ILE A 228 -6.72 9.05 -1.50
C ILE A 228 -8.11 9.04 -0.90
N ARG A 229 -8.75 7.87 -0.83
CA ARG A 229 -10.06 7.70 -0.20
C ARG A 229 -9.91 7.75 1.32
N VAL A 230 -10.25 8.89 1.91
CA VAL A 230 -10.25 9.03 3.37
C VAL A 230 -11.39 8.20 3.97
N SER A 231 -11.06 7.28 4.87
CA SER A 231 -12.05 6.49 5.60
C SER A 231 -12.95 7.39 6.44
N SER A 232 -14.25 7.03 6.53
CA SER A 232 -15.18 7.76 7.40
C SER A 232 -14.76 7.65 8.86
N ILE A 233 -15.06 8.67 9.65
CA ILE A 233 -14.76 8.70 11.09
C ILE A 233 -15.33 7.46 11.79
N GLY A 234 -16.55 7.03 11.42
CA GLY A 234 -17.18 5.84 11.99
C GLY A 234 -16.41 4.55 11.68
N LYS A 235 -15.81 4.44 10.47
CA LYS A 235 -14.98 3.28 10.13
C LYS A 235 -13.68 3.28 10.92
N ILE A 236 -13.00 4.43 11.03
CA ILE A 236 -11.77 4.56 11.83
C ILE A 236 -12.06 4.21 13.30
N LEU A 237 -13.19 4.68 13.84
CA LEU A 237 -13.62 4.35 15.20
C LEU A 237 -13.86 2.84 15.39
N LEU A 238 -14.54 2.20 14.44
CA LEU A 238 -14.77 0.75 14.50
C LEU A 238 -13.46 -0.04 14.43
N ASP A 239 -12.54 0.37 13.56
CA ASP A 239 -11.23 -0.27 13.43
C ASP A 239 -10.43 -0.17 14.75
N GLU A 240 -10.46 0.99 15.43
CA GLU A 240 -9.85 1.18 16.76
C GLU A 240 -10.54 0.35 17.85
N LEU A 241 -11.88 0.33 17.88
CA LEU A 241 -12.64 -0.43 18.89
C LEU A 241 -12.50 -1.94 18.75
N THR A 242 -12.17 -2.44 17.56
CA THR A 242 -11.92 -3.87 17.34
C THR A 242 -10.50 -4.32 17.74
N ASP A 243 -9.65 -3.40 18.16
CA ASP A 243 -8.34 -3.74 18.69
C ASP A 243 -8.47 -4.61 19.96
N PRO A 244 -7.71 -5.72 20.09
CA PRO A 244 -7.78 -6.62 21.23
C PRO A 244 -7.67 -5.95 22.60
N PHE A 245 -6.87 -4.89 22.67
CA PHE A 245 -6.65 -4.17 23.92
C PHE A 245 -7.87 -3.36 24.36
N TYR A 246 -8.55 -2.68 23.42
CA TYR A 246 -9.78 -1.95 23.74
C TYR A 246 -10.91 -2.89 24.16
N LEU A 247 -10.97 -4.08 23.56
CA LEU A 247 -11.95 -5.10 23.94
C LEU A 247 -11.68 -5.65 25.34
N PHE A 248 -10.42 -5.93 25.67
CA PHE A 248 -10.04 -6.31 27.01
C PHE A 248 -10.37 -5.20 28.03
N GLN A 249 -10.14 -3.95 27.68
CA GLN A 249 -10.50 -2.80 28.50
C GLN A 249 -12.01 -2.71 28.72
N LEU A 250 -12.82 -2.90 27.69
CA LEU A 250 -14.28 -2.92 27.79
C LEU A 250 -14.75 -4.06 28.73
N TYR A 251 -14.19 -5.26 28.55
CA TYR A 251 -14.45 -6.38 29.44
C TYR A 251 -14.13 -6.04 30.90
N SER A 252 -12.96 -5.45 31.15
CA SER A 252 -12.54 -5.06 32.51
C SER A 252 -13.46 -4.00 33.12
N ILE A 253 -13.90 -3.03 32.34
CA ILE A 253 -14.85 -1.99 32.79
C ILE A 253 -16.17 -2.63 33.22
N ILE A 254 -16.73 -3.55 32.39
CA ILE A 254 -17.97 -4.26 32.70
C ILE A 254 -17.82 -5.04 34.01
N LEU A 255 -16.73 -5.80 34.15
CA LEU A 255 -16.46 -6.58 35.37
C LEU A 255 -16.40 -5.68 36.61
N TRP A 256 -15.69 -4.54 36.55
CA TRP A 256 -15.57 -3.62 37.67
C TRP A 256 -16.86 -2.91 38.04
N TYR A 257 -17.76 -2.67 37.09
CA TYR A 257 -19.10 -2.23 37.41
C TYR A 257 -19.92 -3.31 38.12
N CYS A 258 -19.73 -4.59 37.76
CA CYS A 258 -20.38 -5.71 38.44
C CYS A 258 -19.82 -5.99 39.85
N THR A 259 -18.54 -5.67 40.09
CA THR A 259 -17.85 -5.85 41.38
C THR A 259 -17.81 -4.59 42.23
N GLU A 260 -18.65 -3.61 41.93
CA GLU A 260 -18.85 -2.35 42.69
C GLU A 260 -17.66 -1.37 42.70
N TYR A 261 -16.62 -1.55 41.85
CA TYR A 261 -15.52 -0.60 41.68
C TYR A 261 -15.88 0.60 40.78
N TYR A 262 -17.00 1.23 41.03
CA TYR A 262 -17.60 2.28 40.16
C TYR A 262 -16.69 3.46 39.85
N TYR A 263 -15.97 3.98 40.86
CA TYR A 263 -15.10 5.15 40.66
C TYR A 263 -13.94 4.86 39.72
N TYR A 264 -13.30 3.68 39.89
CA TYR A 264 -12.18 3.29 39.07
C TYR A 264 -12.64 2.96 37.65
N ALA A 265 -13.72 2.21 37.50
CA ALA A 265 -14.33 1.91 36.21
C ALA A 265 -14.69 3.20 35.45
N SER A 266 -15.34 4.16 36.12
CA SER A 266 -15.74 5.45 35.53
C SER A 266 -14.52 6.29 35.08
N ALA A 267 -13.46 6.30 35.86
CA ALA A 267 -12.22 7.01 35.48
C ALA A 267 -11.60 6.41 34.22
N ILE A 268 -11.58 5.08 34.09
CA ILE A 268 -11.07 4.38 32.92
C ILE A 268 -11.98 4.64 31.69
N VAL A 269 -13.30 4.64 31.85
CA VAL A 269 -14.24 4.98 30.76
C VAL A 269 -13.95 6.39 30.21
N ILE A 270 -13.78 7.38 31.07
CA ILE A 270 -13.46 8.75 30.66
C ILE A 270 -12.13 8.80 29.92
N LEU A 271 -11.10 8.16 30.45
CA LEU A 271 -9.78 8.06 29.79
C LEU A 271 -9.88 7.39 28.41
N THR A 272 -10.64 6.31 28.30
CA THR A 272 -10.83 5.58 27.04
C THR A 272 -11.51 6.46 25.99
N ILE A 273 -12.60 7.12 26.36
CA ILE A 273 -13.33 8.02 25.45
C ILE A 273 -12.42 9.15 24.97
N LEU A 274 -11.68 9.79 25.86
CA LEU A 274 -10.72 10.84 25.49
C LEU A 274 -9.64 10.31 24.56
N SER A 275 -9.06 9.15 24.88
CA SER A 275 -8.03 8.50 24.05
C SER A 275 -8.55 8.19 22.65
N LEU A 276 -9.75 7.62 22.54
CA LEU A 276 -10.39 7.31 21.26
C LEU A 276 -10.66 8.58 20.43
N ILE A 277 -11.18 9.63 21.05
CA ILE A 277 -11.40 10.90 20.36
C ILE A 277 -10.08 11.43 19.76
N PHE A 278 -9.02 11.46 20.56
CA PHE A 278 -7.72 11.94 20.09
C PHE A 278 -7.13 11.04 19.00
N SER A 279 -7.25 9.71 19.13
CA SER A 279 -6.75 8.75 18.14
C SER A 279 -7.48 8.90 16.81
N VAL A 280 -8.81 8.82 16.83
CA VAL A 280 -9.66 8.90 15.63
C VAL A 280 -9.50 10.27 14.93
N TYR A 281 -9.54 11.35 15.69
CA TYR A 281 -9.36 12.70 15.13
C TYR A 281 -7.96 12.88 14.53
N GLY A 282 -6.92 12.39 15.20
CA GLY A 282 -5.55 12.45 14.71
C GLY A 282 -5.37 11.68 13.40
N THR A 283 -5.86 10.44 13.35
CA THR A 283 -5.81 9.59 12.16
C THR A 283 -6.58 10.20 10.99
N TYR A 284 -7.81 10.65 11.22
CA TYR A 284 -8.62 11.33 10.21
C TYR A 284 -7.93 12.57 9.64
N LYS A 285 -7.39 13.41 10.52
CA LYS A 285 -6.69 14.64 10.13
C LYS A 285 -5.44 14.36 9.29
N ASN A 286 -4.65 13.35 9.68
CA ASN A 286 -3.45 12.97 8.94
C ASN A 286 -3.80 12.45 7.54
N LEU A 287 -4.81 11.59 7.42
CA LEU A 287 -5.27 11.09 6.12
C LEU A 287 -5.79 12.23 5.23
N LYS A 288 -6.53 13.19 5.82
CA LYS A 288 -7.03 14.35 5.07
C LYS A 288 -5.89 15.26 4.59
N GLN A 289 -4.91 15.53 5.43
CA GLN A 289 -3.73 16.30 5.02
C GLN A 289 -2.95 15.60 3.90
N LEU A 290 -2.78 14.27 3.99
CA LEU A 290 -2.14 13.51 2.92
C LEU A 290 -2.93 13.59 1.62
N GLN A 291 -4.26 13.51 1.67
CA GLN A 291 -5.12 13.69 0.50
C GLN A 291 -4.95 15.08 -0.12
N GLU A 292 -4.92 16.13 0.69
CA GLU A 292 -4.75 17.52 0.22
C GLU A 292 -3.38 17.73 -0.47
N ILE A 293 -2.31 17.16 0.08
CA ILE A 293 -0.96 17.24 -0.51
C ILE A 293 -0.83 16.41 -1.79
N SER A 294 -1.55 15.28 -1.85
CA SER A 294 -1.47 14.37 -3.00
C SER A 294 -2.15 14.93 -4.23
N ARG A 295 -3.30 15.58 -4.07
CA ARG A 295 -4.08 16.15 -5.15
C ARG A 295 -3.35 17.31 -5.80
N TYR A 296 -3.25 17.25 -7.11
CA TYR A 296 -2.71 18.34 -7.90
C TYR A 296 -3.42 18.38 -9.25
N SER A 297 -3.98 19.53 -9.60
CA SER A 297 -4.57 19.74 -10.90
C SER A 297 -4.13 21.08 -11.48
N CYS A 298 -3.82 21.09 -12.76
CA CYS A 298 -3.47 22.28 -13.52
C CYS A 298 -4.08 22.20 -14.92
N PRO A 299 -4.32 23.33 -15.58
CA PRO A 299 -4.69 23.35 -16.99
C PRO A 299 -3.48 22.93 -17.84
N VAL A 300 -3.71 22.05 -18.82
CA VAL A 300 -2.69 21.53 -19.72
C VAL A 300 -3.20 21.60 -21.15
N ASN A 301 -2.37 22.03 -22.07
CA ASN A 301 -2.65 22.01 -23.50
C ASN A 301 -2.33 20.61 -24.05
N VAL A 302 -3.34 19.94 -24.61
CA VAL A 302 -3.23 18.59 -25.17
C VAL A 302 -3.50 18.61 -26.66
N TYR A 303 -2.74 17.83 -27.39
CA TYR A 303 -2.88 17.64 -28.84
C TYR A 303 -3.55 16.28 -29.10
N ARG A 304 -4.85 16.26 -29.36
CA ARG A 304 -5.66 15.09 -29.68
C ARG A 304 -6.22 15.20 -31.09
N LYS A 305 -6.44 14.06 -31.75
CA LYS A 305 -7.10 14.03 -33.07
C LYS A 305 -8.58 14.31 -32.90
N ASP A 306 -9.10 15.19 -33.74
CA ASP A 306 -10.55 15.35 -33.90
C ASP A 306 -11.04 14.40 -35.01
N ILE A 307 -12.33 14.01 -34.96
CA ILE A 307 -12.94 13.06 -35.90
C ILE A 307 -12.92 13.63 -37.33
N ASN A 308 -12.92 14.95 -37.47
CA ASN A 308 -13.05 15.65 -38.73
C ASN A 308 -11.84 16.49 -39.14
N ASP A 309 -10.81 16.62 -38.31
CA ASP A 309 -9.67 17.51 -38.58
C ASP A 309 -8.38 16.73 -38.85
N GLU A 310 -7.75 16.98 -39.95
CA GLU A 310 -6.43 16.47 -40.32
C GLU A 310 -5.29 17.13 -39.54
N TYR A 311 -5.57 18.23 -38.82
CA TYR A 311 -4.59 19.01 -38.07
C TYR A 311 -4.81 18.92 -36.57
N LEU A 312 -3.72 18.64 -35.85
CA LEU A 312 -3.68 18.67 -34.39
C LEU A 312 -3.84 20.09 -33.87
N LYS A 313 -4.95 20.38 -33.23
CA LYS A 313 -5.16 21.66 -32.53
C LYS A 313 -4.97 21.45 -31.02
N PRO A 314 -4.24 22.34 -30.32
CA PRO A 314 -4.16 22.28 -28.87
C PRO A 314 -5.53 22.58 -28.26
N SER A 315 -5.97 21.70 -27.39
CA SER A 315 -7.14 21.91 -26.52
C SER A 315 -6.68 21.98 -25.06
N GLN A 316 -7.19 22.96 -24.32
CA GLN A 316 -6.89 23.09 -22.91
C GLN A 316 -7.85 22.21 -22.10
N ILE A 317 -7.31 21.28 -21.34
CA ILE A 317 -8.06 20.40 -20.44
C ILE A 317 -7.46 20.43 -19.04
N SER A 318 -8.22 19.88 -18.06
CA SER A 318 -7.65 19.62 -16.73
C SER A 318 -6.65 18.47 -16.79
N SER A 319 -5.55 18.58 -16.06
CA SER A 319 -4.57 17.48 -15.94
C SER A 319 -5.18 16.17 -15.43
N THR A 320 -6.31 16.23 -14.75
CA THR A 320 -7.05 15.03 -14.27
C THR A 320 -7.65 14.20 -15.40
N GLU A 321 -7.81 14.79 -16.60
CA GLU A 321 -8.36 14.13 -17.79
C GLU A 321 -7.30 13.53 -18.71
N LEU A 322 -6.01 13.65 -18.33
CA LEU A 322 -4.90 13.07 -19.07
C LEU A 322 -4.93 11.55 -19.01
N VAL A 323 -4.56 10.94 -20.13
CA VAL A 323 -4.42 9.49 -20.25
C VAL A 323 -3.03 9.15 -20.80
N PRO A 324 -2.50 7.94 -20.51
CA PRO A 324 -1.28 7.48 -21.15
C PRO A 324 -1.40 7.51 -22.69
N GLY A 325 -0.38 8.02 -23.36
CA GLY A 325 -0.36 8.24 -24.80
C GLY A 325 -0.76 9.65 -25.25
N ASP A 326 -1.30 10.49 -24.38
CA ASP A 326 -1.57 11.90 -24.71
C ASP A 326 -0.30 12.66 -25.04
N LEU A 327 -0.37 13.51 -26.06
CA LEU A 327 0.66 14.48 -26.40
C LEU A 327 0.33 15.81 -25.73
N ILE A 328 1.19 16.26 -24.81
CA ILE A 328 0.96 17.46 -24.00
C ILE A 328 2.03 18.52 -24.24
N GLU A 329 1.64 19.78 -24.11
CA GLU A 329 2.60 20.87 -23.90
C GLU A 329 3.07 20.84 -22.44
N ILE A 330 4.40 20.91 -22.25
CA ILE A 330 4.97 20.96 -20.91
C ILE A 330 4.43 22.20 -20.17
N PRO A 331 3.96 22.07 -18.92
CA PRO A 331 3.42 23.17 -18.14
C PRO A 331 4.33 24.38 -18.07
N GLU A 332 3.79 25.52 -17.68
CA GLU A 332 4.55 26.77 -17.59
C GLU A 332 5.60 26.72 -16.48
N ASP A 333 6.60 27.59 -16.61
CA ASP A 333 7.68 27.73 -15.65
C ASP A 333 7.12 28.01 -14.25
N GLY A 334 7.63 27.28 -13.26
CA GLY A 334 7.17 27.34 -11.88
C GLY A 334 6.07 26.35 -11.51
N LEU A 335 5.41 25.68 -12.47
CA LEU A 335 4.39 24.66 -12.21
C LEU A 335 5.02 23.27 -12.05
N ALA A 336 4.33 22.39 -11.32
CA ALA A 336 4.73 21.00 -11.23
C ALA A 336 4.13 20.19 -12.39
N LEU A 337 4.85 19.11 -12.77
CA LEU A 337 4.37 18.16 -13.76
C LEU A 337 3.24 17.29 -13.16
N PRO A 338 2.09 17.16 -13.86
CA PRO A 338 0.95 16.39 -13.34
C PRO A 338 1.12 14.87 -13.48
N CYS A 339 1.95 14.41 -14.39
CA CYS A 339 2.15 13.01 -14.74
C CYS A 339 3.58 12.78 -15.23
N ASP A 340 3.95 11.51 -15.40
CA ASP A 340 5.25 11.19 -16.00
C ASP A 340 5.12 11.26 -17.52
N CYS A 341 6.06 11.95 -18.17
CA CYS A 341 6.07 12.10 -19.63
C CYS A 341 7.47 11.98 -20.22
N ILE A 342 7.52 11.60 -21.49
CA ILE A 342 8.75 11.49 -22.29
C ILE A 342 8.84 12.73 -23.18
N LEU A 343 9.93 13.47 -23.07
CA LEU A 343 10.15 14.69 -23.86
C LEU A 343 10.52 14.32 -25.30
N ILE A 344 9.69 14.75 -26.26
CA ILE A 344 9.90 14.49 -27.68
C ILE A 344 10.27 15.75 -28.47
N GLU A 345 9.94 16.94 -27.95
CA GLU A 345 10.32 18.21 -28.57
C GLU A 345 10.69 19.25 -27.51
N GLY A 346 11.71 20.04 -27.78
CA GLY A 346 12.20 21.07 -26.86
C GLY A 346 13.30 20.59 -25.91
N SER A 347 13.61 21.42 -24.94
CA SER A 347 14.41 21.09 -23.76
C SER A 347 13.80 21.76 -22.53
N VAL A 348 13.89 21.10 -21.39
CA VAL A 348 13.27 21.55 -20.13
C VAL A 348 14.29 21.47 -19.02
N ILE A 349 14.40 22.52 -18.23
CA ILE A 349 15.14 22.52 -16.98
C ILE A 349 14.16 22.24 -15.85
N ILE A 350 14.36 21.16 -15.11
CA ILE A 350 13.49 20.74 -14.03
C ILE A 350 14.25 20.62 -12.71
N ASN A 351 13.54 20.89 -11.62
CA ASN A 351 14.03 20.62 -10.28
C ASN A 351 13.54 19.23 -9.87
N GLU A 352 14.47 18.29 -9.74
CA GLU A 352 14.22 16.90 -9.33
C GLU A 352 14.63 16.64 -7.86
N SER A 353 14.70 17.68 -7.03
CA SER A 353 15.12 17.53 -5.63
C SER A 353 14.25 16.53 -4.84
N MET A 354 12.97 16.41 -5.19
CA MET A 354 12.08 15.41 -4.60
C MET A 354 12.43 13.95 -4.97
N LEU A 355 13.19 13.78 -6.07
CA LEU A 355 13.54 12.48 -6.63
C LEU A 355 14.99 12.09 -6.24
N THR A 356 15.91 12.98 -6.52
CA THR A 356 17.35 12.74 -6.39
C THR A 356 17.93 13.24 -5.06
N GLY A 357 17.19 14.10 -4.37
CA GLY A 357 17.70 14.84 -3.20
C GLY A 357 18.70 15.95 -3.58
N GLU A 358 18.98 16.18 -4.86
CA GLU A 358 19.91 17.22 -5.31
C GLU A 358 19.16 18.49 -5.74
N SER A 359 19.58 19.63 -5.23
CA SER A 359 18.95 20.92 -5.50
C SER A 359 19.28 21.52 -6.86
N THR A 360 20.33 21.01 -7.52
CA THR A 360 20.73 21.50 -8.83
C THR A 360 19.73 21.10 -9.89
N PRO A 361 19.14 22.08 -10.63
CA PRO A 361 18.21 21.75 -11.71
C PRO A 361 18.87 20.92 -12.81
N VAL A 362 18.15 19.93 -13.30
CA VAL A 362 18.62 19.01 -14.34
C VAL A 362 18.06 19.44 -15.69
N ILE A 363 18.91 19.40 -16.71
CA ILE A 363 18.49 19.67 -18.09
C ILE A 363 18.01 18.37 -18.71
N LYS A 364 16.75 18.32 -19.07
CA LYS A 364 16.15 17.24 -19.86
C LYS A 364 16.13 17.65 -21.33
N VAL A 365 16.50 16.70 -22.18
CA VAL A 365 16.57 16.89 -23.63
C VAL A 365 15.56 15.98 -24.33
N ARG A 366 15.23 16.32 -25.56
CA ARG A 366 14.33 15.49 -26.36
C ARG A 366 14.92 14.09 -26.58
N MET A 367 14.07 13.09 -26.65
CA MET A 367 14.44 11.72 -27.04
C MET A 367 15.01 11.72 -28.47
N PRO A 368 16.17 11.10 -28.72
CA PRO A 368 16.93 11.28 -29.97
C PRO A 368 16.32 10.62 -31.22
N GLY A 369 15.26 9.82 -31.09
CA GLY A 369 14.61 9.17 -32.25
C GLY A 369 15.55 8.18 -32.95
N THR A 370 16.27 7.36 -32.20
CA THR A 370 17.15 6.31 -32.71
C THR A 370 16.41 4.98 -32.91
N GLU A 371 17.05 4.05 -33.61
CA GLU A 371 16.58 2.66 -33.75
C GLU A 371 16.66 1.83 -32.44
N ASN A 372 17.20 2.43 -31.35
CA ASN A 372 17.33 1.77 -30.07
C ASN A 372 15.94 1.59 -29.43
N ILE A 373 15.76 0.47 -28.76
CA ILE A 373 14.54 0.20 -27.99
C ILE A 373 14.53 1.09 -26.75
N PHE A 374 13.47 1.85 -26.58
CA PHE A 374 13.28 2.64 -25.38
C PHE A 374 13.03 1.75 -24.16
N ASN A 375 13.79 1.98 -23.10
CA ASN A 375 13.64 1.25 -21.84
C ASN A 375 13.75 2.23 -20.67
N THR A 376 12.69 2.35 -19.90
CA THR A 376 12.60 3.25 -18.73
C THR A 376 13.59 2.93 -17.61
N LYS A 377 14.19 1.73 -17.60
CA LYS A 377 15.15 1.29 -16.57
C LYS A 377 16.62 1.60 -16.92
N GLU A 378 16.87 2.10 -18.10
CA GLU A 378 18.23 2.48 -18.49
C GLU A 378 18.57 3.88 -17.99
N ALA A 379 19.75 4.05 -17.42
CA ALA A 379 20.21 5.34 -16.89
C ALA A 379 20.22 6.47 -17.95
N ASP A 380 20.39 6.12 -19.23
CA ASP A 380 20.33 7.10 -20.32
C ASP A 380 18.90 7.58 -20.61
N SER A 381 17.87 6.80 -20.26
CA SER A 381 16.47 7.18 -20.45
C SER A 381 16.05 8.30 -19.50
N ASP A 382 16.68 8.44 -18.36
CA ASP A 382 16.40 9.49 -17.39
C ASP A 382 16.60 10.90 -17.98
N LYS A 383 17.43 11.02 -19.04
CA LYS A 383 17.64 12.29 -19.74
C LYS A 383 16.41 12.78 -20.50
N TYR A 384 15.49 11.90 -20.83
CA TYR A 384 14.29 12.19 -21.63
C TYR A 384 13.01 12.12 -20.82
N ILE A 385 13.04 11.50 -19.65
CA ILE A 385 11.86 11.31 -18.79
C ILE A 385 11.70 12.51 -17.87
N LEU A 386 10.51 13.04 -17.83
CA LEU A 386 10.05 14.08 -16.92
C LEU A 386 9.10 13.40 -15.91
N PHE A 387 9.47 13.42 -14.64
CA PHE A 387 8.71 12.73 -13.59
C PHE A 387 7.62 13.62 -12.99
N GLY A 388 6.43 13.05 -12.78
CA GLY A 388 5.31 13.74 -12.15
C GLY A 388 5.65 14.23 -10.74
N GLY A 389 5.23 15.45 -10.43
CA GLY A 389 5.52 16.13 -9.17
C GLY A 389 6.79 16.99 -9.19
N THR A 390 7.70 16.81 -10.16
CA THR A 390 8.89 17.65 -10.30
C THR A 390 8.50 19.03 -10.85
N LYS A 391 9.24 20.07 -10.45
CA LYS A 391 8.91 21.45 -10.78
C LYS A 391 9.66 21.91 -12.03
N VAL A 392 8.94 22.42 -13.01
CA VAL A 392 9.51 23.05 -14.21
C VAL A 392 10.17 24.37 -13.81
N VAL A 393 11.49 24.47 -13.99
CA VAL A 393 12.24 25.71 -13.75
C VAL A 393 12.21 26.60 -14.98
N GLN A 394 12.48 26.02 -16.14
CA GLN A 394 12.48 26.74 -17.42
C GLN A 394 12.22 25.79 -18.58
N LYS A 395 11.31 26.14 -19.45
CA LYS A 395 11.10 25.46 -20.74
C LYS A 395 11.74 26.25 -21.88
N ARG A 396 12.41 25.53 -22.79
CA ARG A 396 13.01 26.13 -23.98
C ARG A 396 12.37 25.59 -25.25
N LYS A 397 11.84 26.46 -26.06
CA LYS A 397 11.25 26.14 -27.37
C LYS A 397 12.34 25.92 -28.42
N ILE A 398 12.12 25.00 -29.34
CA ILE A 398 12.96 24.86 -30.53
C ILE A 398 12.24 25.49 -31.69
N GLY A 399 12.71 26.67 -32.09
CA GLY A 399 12.01 27.46 -33.13
C GLY A 399 10.65 27.99 -32.65
N LYS A 400 9.60 27.73 -33.42
CA LYS A 400 8.22 28.17 -33.11
C LYS A 400 7.41 27.11 -32.33
N ARG A 401 7.91 25.88 -32.17
CA ARG A 401 7.18 24.79 -31.53
C ARG A 401 7.40 24.81 -30.02
N PRO A 402 6.33 24.55 -29.22
CA PRO A 402 6.45 24.44 -27.78
C PRO A 402 7.23 23.14 -27.39
N ALA A 403 7.63 23.04 -26.13
CA ALA A 403 8.15 21.79 -25.61
C ALA A 403 7.00 20.79 -25.43
N LEU A 404 7.12 19.61 -26.06
CA LEU A 404 6.08 18.59 -26.10
C LEU A 404 6.57 17.31 -25.42
N GLY A 405 5.67 16.68 -24.67
CA GLY A 405 5.89 15.40 -24.01
C GLY A 405 4.76 14.42 -24.26
N ILE A 406 5.10 13.12 -24.30
CA ILE A 406 4.14 12.01 -24.36
C ILE A 406 3.91 11.53 -22.94
N VAL A 407 2.66 11.53 -22.49
CA VAL A 407 2.26 10.98 -21.18
C VAL A 407 2.43 9.46 -21.20
N PHE A 408 3.15 8.90 -20.22
CA PHE A 408 3.31 7.45 -20.15
C PHE A 408 2.84 6.83 -18.83
N GLN A 409 2.86 7.56 -17.71
CA GLN A 409 2.30 7.09 -16.43
C GLN A 409 1.46 8.18 -15.76
N THR A 410 0.31 7.79 -15.22
CA THR A 410 -0.68 8.67 -14.62
C THR A 410 -1.11 8.17 -13.24
N GLY A 411 -1.65 9.06 -12.41
CA GLY A 411 -2.22 8.73 -11.11
C GLY A 411 -1.24 8.00 -10.18
N PHE A 412 -1.69 6.92 -9.53
CA PHE A 412 -0.85 6.15 -8.61
C PHE A 412 0.33 5.44 -9.26
N LYS A 413 0.34 5.29 -10.58
CA LYS A 413 1.46 4.66 -11.32
C LYS A 413 2.58 5.63 -11.65
N SER A 414 2.32 6.94 -11.60
CA SER A 414 3.36 7.95 -11.73
C SER A 414 4.36 7.85 -10.59
N PHE A 415 5.55 8.40 -10.77
CA PHE A 415 6.58 8.43 -9.73
C PHE A 415 6.06 9.00 -8.41
N LYS A 416 5.36 10.15 -8.47
CA LYS A 416 4.71 10.75 -7.29
C LYS A 416 3.67 9.80 -6.68
N GLY A 417 2.87 9.15 -7.51
CA GLY A 417 1.85 8.19 -7.08
C GLY A 417 2.44 6.99 -6.36
N ASN A 418 3.53 6.43 -6.88
CA ASN A 418 4.27 5.32 -6.24
C ASN A 418 4.83 5.72 -4.87
N LEU A 419 5.38 6.92 -4.74
CA LEU A 419 5.86 7.44 -3.47
C LEU A 419 4.73 7.53 -2.43
N ILE A 420 3.58 8.08 -2.83
CA ILE A 420 2.41 8.19 -1.97
C ILE A 420 1.86 6.81 -1.59
N ASN A 421 1.85 5.87 -2.53
CA ASN A 421 1.44 4.49 -2.26
C ASN A 421 2.35 3.82 -1.22
N ALA A 422 3.67 4.02 -1.31
CA ALA A 422 4.63 3.52 -0.32
C ALA A 422 4.41 4.12 1.08
N ILE A 423 3.93 5.36 1.17
CA ILE A 423 3.56 6.02 2.44
C ILE A 423 2.27 5.42 3.00
N LEU A 424 1.27 5.15 2.16
CA LEU A 424 -0.04 4.61 2.56
C LEU A 424 0.03 3.14 2.98
N TYR A 425 0.86 2.35 2.29
CA TYR A 425 1.02 0.91 2.51
C TYR A 425 2.49 0.58 2.81
N PRO A 426 3.01 1.02 3.96
CA PRO A 426 4.37 0.70 4.35
C PRO A 426 4.54 -0.82 4.46
N LYS A 427 5.76 -1.31 4.23
CA LYS A 427 6.07 -2.71 4.49
C LYS A 427 5.75 -3.03 5.96
N PRO A 428 5.13 -4.20 6.24
CA PRO A 428 4.87 -4.59 7.62
C PRO A 428 6.21 -4.65 8.37
N ASP A 429 6.36 -3.74 9.29
CA ASP A 429 7.52 -3.70 10.17
C ASP A 429 7.29 -4.64 11.35
N ASN A 430 8.32 -5.34 11.75
CA ASN A 430 8.33 -6.03 13.04
C ASN A 430 8.37 -4.97 14.15
N ASP A 431 7.21 -4.38 14.45
CA ASP A 431 7.11 -3.42 15.54
C ASP A 431 7.52 -4.09 16.86
N SER A 432 8.73 -3.79 17.30
CA SER A 432 9.30 -4.35 18.53
C SER A 432 8.45 -3.98 19.74
N PHE A 433 7.90 -2.78 19.73
CA PHE A 433 7.13 -2.24 20.86
C PHE A 433 5.80 -2.99 21.05
N THR A 434 5.00 -3.16 20.01
CA THR A 434 3.74 -3.93 20.06
C THR A 434 4.02 -5.39 20.45
N ARG A 435 5.06 -5.99 19.85
CA ARG A 435 5.46 -7.38 20.19
C ARG A 435 5.90 -7.52 21.66
N ASP A 436 6.66 -6.55 22.16
CA ASP A 436 7.14 -6.59 23.55
C ASP A 436 6.00 -6.28 24.54
N SER A 437 5.04 -5.43 24.18
CA SER A 437 3.80 -5.22 24.93
C SER A 437 2.97 -6.50 25.04
N VAL A 438 2.82 -7.25 23.95
CA VAL A 438 2.13 -8.55 23.96
C VAL A 438 2.86 -9.57 24.84
N LYS A 439 4.20 -9.64 24.76
CA LYS A 439 4.99 -10.52 25.64
C LYS A 439 4.83 -10.15 27.11
N TYR A 440 4.83 -8.84 27.42
CA TYR A 440 4.60 -8.35 28.77
C TYR A 440 3.22 -8.79 29.29
N ILE A 441 2.17 -8.64 28.49
CA ILE A 441 0.82 -9.07 28.86
C ILE A 441 0.75 -10.58 29.10
N ILE A 442 1.36 -11.38 28.23
CA ILE A 442 1.42 -12.84 28.40
C ILE A 442 2.16 -13.19 29.70
N PHE A 443 3.30 -12.53 29.96
CA PHE A 443 4.06 -12.72 31.19
C PHE A 443 3.23 -12.39 32.43
N MET A 444 2.56 -11.23 32.44
CA MET A 444 1.69 -10.84 33.57
C MET A 444 0.50 -11.78 33.75
N GLY A 445 -0.08 -12.28 32.65
CA GLY A 445 -1.13 -13.30 32.67
C GLY A 445 -0.65 -14.62 33.33
N ILE A 446 0.55 -15.07 33.00
CA ILE A 446 1.16 -16.25 33.62
C ILE A 446 1.36 -16.01 35.12
N VAL A 447 1.91 -14.86 35.50
CA VAL A 447 2.11 -14.51 36.93
C VAL A 447 0.77 -14.48 37.67
N CYS A 448 -0.27 -13.93 37.06
CA CYS A 448 -1.63 -13.90 37.59
C CYS A 448 -2.16 -15.32 37.86
N VAL A 449 -2.06 -16.22 36.86
CA VAL A 449 -2.52 -17.60 36.98
C VAL A 449 -1.75 -18.34 38.09
N VAL A 450 -0.43 -18.20 38.13
CA VAL A 450 0.40 -18.83 39.18
C VAL A 450 0.02 -18.28 40.57
N GLY A 451 -0.09 -16.97 40.71
CA GLY A 451 -0.50 -16.33 41.97
C GLY A 451 -1.89 -16.78 42.44
N PHE A 452 -2.84 -16.88 41.49
CA PHE A 452 -4.18 -17.41 41.79
C PHE A 452 -4.14 -18.88 42.26
N LEU A 453 -3.39 -19.76 41.57
CA LEU A 453 -3.26 -21.15 41.96
C LEU A 453 -2.65 -21.32 43.34
N VAL A 454 -1.68 -20.48 43.72
CA VAL A 454 -1.10 -20.46 45.06
C VAL A 454 -2.13 -20.00 46.10
N SER A 455 -2.93 -18.99 45.79
CA SER A 455 -3.95 -18.47 46.72
C SER A 455 -5.21 -19.35 46.80
N LEU A 456 -5.45 -20.23 45.82
CA LEU A 456 -6.67 -21.02 45.71
C LEU A 456 -6.96 -21.86 46.99
N LYS A 457 -5.91 -22.45 47.56
CA LYS A 457 -6.04 -23.23 48.82
C LYS A 457 -6.59 -22.35 49.94
N PHE A 458 -6.07 -21.13 50.08
CA PHE A 458 -6.48 -20.20 51.14
C PHE A 458 -7.90 -19.68 50.88
N LEU A 459 -8.29 -19.47 49.62
CA LEU A 459 -9.64 -19.02 49.24
C LEU A 459 -10.69 -20.10 49.56
N ILE A 460 -10.37 -21.39 49.32
CA ILE A 460 -11.30 -22.50 49.55
C ILE A 460 -11.32 -22.87 51.03
N VAL A 461 -10.15 -23.08 51.68
CA VAL A 461 -10.05 -23.68 53.00
C VAL A 461 -10.19 -22.62 54.09
N ASP A 462 -9.47 -21.52 54.00
CA ASP A 462 -9.41 -20.51 55.07
C ASP A 462 -10.52 -19.47 54.94
N ALA A 463 -10.87 -19.04 53.71
CA ALA A 463 -11.93 -18.09 53.50
C ALA A 463 -13.31 -18.70 53.29
N GLY A 464 -13.39 -20.00 52.92
CA GLY A 464 -14.65 -20.72 52.73
C GLY A 464 -15.53 -20.15 51.62
N LEU A 465 -14.93 -19.57 50.55
CA LEU A 465 -15.64 -18.94 49.47
C LEU A 465 -16.35 -19.97 48.59
N GLU A 466 -17.51 -19.63 48.10
CA GLU A 466 -18.22 -20.43 47.10
C GLU A 466 -17.54 -20.38 45.74
N ASP A 467 -17.77 -21.38 44.87
CA ASP A 467 -17.18 -21.49 43.55
C ASP A 467 -17.40 -20.22 42.71
N LYS A 468 -18.56 -19.57 42.83
CA LYS A 468 -18.89 -18.33 42.17
C LYS A 468 -17.97 -17.17 42.59
N GLU A 469 -17.76 -17.02 43.88
CA GLU A 469 -16.91 -15.98 44.47
C GLU A 469 -15.43 -16.19 44.09
N ILE A 470 -15.00 -17.44 44.00
CA ILE A 470 -13.65 -17.81 43.54
C ILE A 470 -13.43 -17.39 42.10
N VAL A 471 -14.42 -17.63 41.21
CA VAL A 471 -14.36 -17.19 39.82
C VAL A 471 -14.34 -15.66 39.71
N GLU A 472 -15.17 -14.96 40.47
CA GLU A 472 -15.17 -13.49 40.51
C GLU A 472 -13.81 -12.95 40.95
N LYS A 473 -13.20 -13.52 41.99
CA LYS A 473 -11.84 -13.15 42.45
C LYS A 473 -10.75 -13.43 41.45
N PHE A 474 -10.86 -14.52 40.69
CA PHE A 474 -9.93 -14.80 39.57
C PHE A 474 -10.03 -13.74 38.47
N LEU A 475 -11.25 -13.43 38.05
CA LEU A 475 -11.49 -12.44 36.99
C LEU A 475 -11.04 -11.05 37.44
N ASP A 476 -11.30 -10.67 38.68
CA ASP A 476 -10.84 -9.41 39.28
C ASP A 476 -9.31 -9.33 39.34
N LEU A 477 -8.66 -10.40 39.83
CA LEU A 477 -7.20 -10.50 39.88
C LEU A 477 -6.59 -10.39 38.47
N PHE A 478 -7.21 -11.02 37.46
CA PHE A 478 -6.74 -10.97 36.10
C PHE A 478 -6.81 -9.56 35.50
N THR A 479 -7.95 -8.87 35.68
CA THR A 479 -8.14 -7.49 35.17
C THR A 479 -7.32 -6.45 35.93
N THR A 480 -6.95 -6.74 37.18
CA THR A 480 -6.08 -5.85 37.97
C THR A 480 -4.60 -6.07 37.63
N THR A 481 -4.20 -7.33 37.40
CA THR A 481 -2.81 -7.70 37.07
C THR A 481 -2.42 -7.24 35.65
N VAL A 482 -3.31 -7.43 34.67
CA VAL A 482 -3.11 -6.95 33.29
C VAL A 482 -3.71 -5.54 33.20
N PRO A 483 -2.90 -4.48 33.11
CA PRO A 483 -3.42 -3.11 33.20
C PRO A 483 -4.29 -2.76 31.97
N PRO A 484 -5.62 -2.63 32.13
CA PRO A 484 -6.51 -2.32 30.99
C PRO A 484 -6.36 -0.88 30.50
N SER A 485 -5.72 -0.01 31.28
CA SER A 485 -5.40 1.36 30.88
C SER A 485 -4.17 1.48 29.98
N LEU A 486 -3.41 0.38 29.77
CA LEU A 486 -2.18 0.40 28.98
C LEU A 486 -2.34 1.00 27.58
N PRO A 487 -3.34 0.61 26.76
CA PRO A 487 -3.53 1.18 25.43
C PRO A 487 -3.81 2.69 25.47
N ALA A 488 -4.64 3.13 26.42
CA ALA A 488 -4.96 4.55 26.58
C ALA A 488 -3.70 5.35 26.96
N CYS A 489 -2.88 4.85 27.87
CA CYS A 489 -1.62 5.51 28.28
C CYS A 489 -0.64 5.62 27.11
N ILE A 490 -0.50 4.54 26.31
CA ILE A 490 0.35 4.52 25.11
C ILE A 490 -0.16 5.56 24.10
N SER A 491 -1.44 5.55 23.79
CA SER A 491 -2.06 6.45 22.82
C SER A 491 -1.94 7.91 23.24
N VAL A 492 -2.16 8.22 24.51
CA VAL A 492 -1.97 9.58 25.07
C VAL A 492 -0.50 10.00 24.98
N GLY A 493 0.44 9.10 25.33
CA GLY A 493 1.88 9.35 25.26
C GLY A 493 2.34 9.68 23.83
N ILE A 494 1.91 8.87 22.85
CA ILE A 494 2.20 9.11 21.44
C ILE A 494 1.60 10.45 20.98
N THR A 495 0.34 10.70 21.28
CA THR A 495 -0.36 11.93 20.90
C THR A 495 0.31 13.19 21.48
N TYR A 496 0.72 13.13 22.74
CA TYR A 496 1.48 14.20 23.38
C TYR A 496 2.83 14.43 22.71
N SER A 497 3.57 13.34 22.38
CA SER A 497 4.84 13.41 21.67
C SER A 497 4.68 14.00 20.27
N LEU A 498 3.65 13.60 19.54
CA LEU A 498 3.30 14.16 18.22
C LEU A 498 2.99 15.66 18.31
N SER A 499 2.24 16.08 19.33
CA SER A 499 1.93 17.50 19.56
C SER A 499 3.20 18.30 19.80
N ARG A 500 4.12 17.79 20.61
CA ARG A 500 5.43 18.45 20.86
C ARG A 500 6.29 18.55 19.61
N LEU A 501 6.34 17.49 18.80
CA LEU A 501 7.06 17.47 17.52
C LEU A 501 6.45 18.48 16.54
N LYS A 502 5.14 18.53 16.44
CA LYS A 502 4.42 19.48 15.60
C LYS A 502 4.72 20.93 15.99
N ASN A 503 4.76 21.25 17.29
CA ASN A 503 5.10 22.60 17.79
C ASN A 503 6.55 22.99 17.46
N LYS A 504 7.41 22.01 17.17
CA LYS A 504 8.78 22.21 16.68
C LYS A 504 8.89 22.20 15.15
N GLY A 505 7.77 22.16 14.41
CA GLY A 505 7.74 22.09 12.96
C GLY A 505 7.99 20.70 12.37
N ILE A 506 8.01 19.64 13.20
CA ILE A 506 8.24 18.25 12.76
C ILE A 506 6.90 17.56 12.60
N TYR A 507 6.60 17.15 11.36
CA TYR A 507 5.39 16.43 11.02
C TYR A 507 5.64 14.93 10.95
N CYS A 508 4.92 14.14 11.75
CA CYS A 508 4.93 12.68 11.70
C CYS A 508 3.68 12.18 10.95
N ILE A 509 3.87 11.47 9.86
CA ILE A 509 2.78 10.86 9.07
C ILE A 509 2.27 9.61 9.78
N GLN A 510 3.19 8.76 10.28
CA GLN A 510 2.88 7.52 10.98
C GLN A 510 3.10 7.68 12.48
N ARG A 511 2.06 7.45 13.27
CA ARG A 511 2.08 7.63 14.74
C ARG A 511 3.10 6.69 15.42
N ASP A 512 3.17 5.45 14.97
CA ASP A 512 3.99 4.41 15.61
C ASP A 512 5.49 4.64 15.45
N ASN A 513 5.89 5.39 14.42
CA ASN A 513 7.28 5.75 14.17
C ASN A 513 7.90 6.61 15.29
N VAL A 514 7.08 7.29 16.09
CA VAL A 514 7.56 8.07 17.26
C VAL A 514 8.23 7.14 18.28
N ASN A 515 7.64 5.97 18.55
CA ASN A 515 8.20 4.97 19.45
C ASN A 515 9.48 4.36 18.88
N LYS A 516 9.51 4.09 17.56
CA LYS A 516 10.70 3.57 16.86
C LYS A 516 11.85 4.56 16.93
N ALA A 517 11.56 5.84 16.72
CA ALA A 517 12.55 6.92 16.78
C ALA A 517 13.25 7.03 18.16
N GLY A 518 12.57 6.62 19.24
CA GLY A 518 13.17 6.56 20.58
C GLY A 518 14.23 5.46 20.78
N ASN A 519 14.26 4.46 19.91
CA ASN A 519 15.12 3.27 20.01
C ASN A 519 16.22 3.20 18.95
N VAL A 520 16.45 4.27 18.19
CA VAL A 520 17.45 4.27 17.12
C VAL A 520 18.87 4.35 17.68
N ASN A 521 19.75 3.50 17.16
CA ASN A 521 21.18 3.48 17.48
C ASN A 521 22.02 4.19 16.42
N ILE A 522 21.48 4.30 15.18
CA ILE A 522 22.17 4.92 14.04
C ILE A 522 21.22 5.92 13.40
N LEU A 523 21.72 7.12 13.15
CA LEU A 523 21.03 8.17 12.41
C LEU A 523 21.75 8.39 11.09
N ILE A 524 21.01 8.29 9.99
CA ILE A 524 21.52 8.56 8.64
C ILE A 524 20.80 9.81 8.14
N PHE A 525 21.56 10.83 7.79
CA PHE A 525 21.05 12.09 7.32
C PHE A 525 21.27 12.22 5.81
N ASP A 526 20.26 12.71 5.12
CA ASP A 526 20.46 13.21 3.77
C ASP A 526 21.26 14.53 3.81
N LYS A 527 21.99 14.82 2.74
CA LYS A 527 22.78 16.05 2.67
C LYS A 527 21.90 17.25 2.32
N THR A 528 21.27 17.19 1.17
CA THR A 528 20.57 18.32 0.55
C THR A 528 19.20 18.53 1.18
N GLY A 529 18.87 19.76 1.57
CA GLY A 529 17.60 20.09 2.24
C GLY A 529 17.49 19.59 3.68
N THR A 530 18.50 18.85 4.21
CA THR A 530 18.55 18.35 5.59
C THR A 530 19.76 18.89 6.33
N LEU A 531 20.98 18.62 5.87
CA LEU A 531 22.21 19.18 6.45
C LEU A 531 22.63 20.49 5.77
N THR A 532 22.19 20.69 4.55
CA THR A 532 22.37 21.93 3.78
C THR A 532 20.98 22.47 3.39
N GLU A 533 20.95 23.70 2.94
CA GLU A 533 19.77 24.27 2.28
C GLU A 533 19.55 23.57 0.92
N ASP A 534 18.33 23.67 0.39
CA ASP A 534 17.91 23.09 -0.88
C ASP A 534 18.23 23.98 -2.10
N HIS A 535 18.99 25.03 -1.89
CA HIS A 535 19.43 25.98 -2.92
C HIS A 535 20.86 26.44 -2.65
N LEU A 536 21.49 27.00 -3.69
CA LEU A 536 22.82 27.57 -3.62
C LEU A 536 22.71 29.08 -3.65
N ASP A 537 23.24 29.73 -2.59
CA ASP A 537 23.36 31.17 -2.53
C ASP A 537 24.75 31.62 -3.00
N ILE A 538 24.78 32.73 -3.72
CA ILE A 538 26.05 33.36 -4.10
C ILE A 538 26.54 34.16 -2.88
N TYR A 539 27.57 33.64 -2.19
CA TYR A 539 28.17 34.30 -1.04
C TYR A 539 28.97 35.54 -1.45
N GLY A 540 29.59 35.50 -2.63
CA GLY A 540 30.39 36.60 -3.14
C GLY A 540 31.17 36.21 -4.41
N TYR A 541 31.83 37.17 -4.99
CA TYR A 541 32.76 36.97 -6.10
C TYR A 541 34.09 37.63 -5.82
N VAL A 542 35.16 37.03 -6.28
CA VAL A 542 36.50 37.60 -6.24
C VAL A 542 36.85 37.98 -7.67
N SER A 543 37.12 39.27 -7.89
CA SER A 543 37.68 39.72 -9.16
C SER A 543 39.13 39.29 -9.28
N VAL A 544 39.51 38.67 -10.39
CA VAL A 544 40.88 38.27 -10.70
C VAL A 544 41.61 39.43 -11.37
#